data_7e07e3f6945274f997ccd387a57dc5b6
#
_entry.id   7e07e3f6945274f997ccd387a57dc5b6
#
_cell.length_a   1.000
_cell.length_b   1.000
_cell.length_c   1.000
_cell.angle_alpha   90.00
_cell.angle_beta   90.00
_cell.angle_gamma   90.00
#
_symmetry.space_group_name_H-M   'P 1'
#
loop_
_entity.id
_entity.type
_entity.pdbx_description
1 polymer ?
#
loop_
_entity_poly.entity_id
_entity_poly.type
_entity_poly.pdbx_seq_one_letter_code
_entity_poly.pdbx_strand_id
1 'polypeptide(L)'
;MSRHFIEETDLTPTQFREILANAIELKKSWQSGATRDSLHNKTLAMIFEKASTRTRTSFAAGMAQLGGHALDLSPANSQMSRGEPVTDTSLVLSEMVNAVMLRTHSHQKIIDFAHVSRVPVINGLSDYLHPCQLLADMQTFMELRGDIKGARVAWIGPGNNMCNSYIKTADLLGFTLAISCPDDVLPDAQLLASCSANVELSGSPEEACRQANLITTDVWASMGEETDGERLADSLRPYQVDQARLQLAASDAVFMHCLPAHRGEEVTADVIDGDQSVVWQQAGNRLHAQKSLLEFLIL
;
A
#
# COMPACT_ATOMS: atom_id res chain seq x y z
N MET A 1 19.06 -14.76 -8.85
CA MET A 1 18.58 -13.37 -8.95
C MET A 1 17.89 -13.05 -7.63
N SER A 2 18.09 -11.87 -7.07
CA SER A 2 17.41 -11.42 -5.85
C SER A 2 15.91 -11.31 -6.12
N ARG A 3 15.07 -11.63 -5.11
CA ARG A 3 13.64 -11.38 -5.19
C ARG A 3 13.40 -9.91 -4.88
N HIS A 4 12.62 -9.21 -5.69
CA HIS A 4 12.20 -7.84 -5.44
C HIS A 4 10.71 -7.81 -5.09
N PHE A 5 10.24 -6.72 -4.51
CA PHE A 5 8.82 -6.43 -4.32
C PHE A 5 8.54 -5.00 -4.78
N ILE A 6 8.35 -4.84 -6.09
CA ILE A 6 8.13 -3.57 -6.77
C ILE A 6 6.64 -3.36 -7.00
N GLU A 7 5.95 -4.45 -7.31
CA GLU A 7 4.50 -4.49 -7.51
C GLU A 7 3.90 -5.77 -6.90
N GLU A 8 2.59 -5.81 -6.77
CA GLU A 8 1.85 -6.91 -6.12
C GLU A 8 2.06 -8.24 -6.84
N THR A 9 2.19 -8.21 -8.17
CA THR A 9 2.37 -9.37 -9.05
C THR A 9 3.79 -9.95 -9.06
N ASP A 10 4.75 -9.34 -8.36
CA ASP A 10 6.05 -9.96 -8.04
C ASP A 10 5.89 -11.18 -7.11
N LEU A 11 4.73 -11.31 -6.48
CA LEU A 11 4.35 -12.45 -5.66
C LEU A 11 3.29 -13.30 -6.38
N THR A 12 3.40 -14.62 -6.22
CA THR A 12 2.27 -15.48 -6.57
C THR A 12 1.14 -15.33 -5.54
N PRO A 13 -0.12 -15.69 -5.88
CA PRO A 13 -1.22 -15.68 -4.92
C PRO A 13 -0.94 -16.46 -3.63
N THR A 14 -0.20 -17.55 -3.74
CA THR A 14 0.20 -18.38 -2.58
C THR A 14 1.21 -17.63 -1.70
N GLN A 15 2.26 -17.08 -2.28
CA GLN A 15 3.27 -16.31 -1.55
C GLN A 15 2.67 -15.08 -0.86
N PHE A 16 1.74 -14.38 -1.54
CA PHE A 16 1.05 -13.25 -0.93
C PHE A 16 0.28 -13.68 0.34
N ARG A 17 -0.49 -14.79 0.26
CA ARG A 17 -1.21 -15.34 1.42
C ARG A 17 -0.28 -15.84 2.52
N GLU A 18 0.84 -16.45 2.19
CA GLU A 18 1.86 -16.87 3.16
C GLU A 18 2.45 -15.69 3.92
N ILE A 19 2.74 -14.57 3.22
CA ILE A 19 3.19 -13.33 3.85
C ILE A 19 2.12 -12.79 4.80
N LEU A 20 0.84 -12.79 4.40
CA LEU A 20 -0.25 -12.34 5.29
C LEU A 20 -0.39 -13.24 6.53
N ALA A 21 -0.36 -14.54 6.36
CA ALA A 21 -0.45 -15.49 7.47
C ALA A 21 0.71 -15.32 8.47
N ASN A 22 1.94 -15.20 7.97
CA ASN A 22 3.11 -14.92 8.82
C ASN A 22 3.02 -13.54 9.50
N ALA A 23 2.48 -12.52 8.82
CA ALA A 23 2.27 -11.20 9.42
C ALA A 23 1.31 -11.25 10.61
N ILE A 24 0.22 -12.02 10.50
CA ILE A 24 -0.74 -12.25 11.59
C ILE A 24 -0.05 -12.95 12.77
N GLU A 25 0.76 -13.97 12.53
CA GLU A 25 1.52 -14.66 13.59
C GLU A 25 2.59 -13.76 14.23
N LEU A 26 3.28 -12.94 13.45
CA LEU A 26 4.21 -11.93 13.96
C LEU A 26 3.52 -10.89 14.86
N LYS A 27 2.29 -10.49 14.50
CA LYS A 27 1.46 -9.59 15.32
C LYS A 27 1.08 -10.24 16.65
N LYS A 28 0.58 -11.47 16.63
CA LYS A 28 0.24 -12.22 17.85
C LYS A 28 1.45 -12.41 18.76
N SER A 29 2.59 -12.81 18.19
CA SER A 29 3.86 -12.97 18.89
C SER A 29 4.29 -11.68 19.58
N TRP A 30 4.26 -10.55 18.85
CA TRP A 30 4.56 -9.24 19.42
C TRP A 30 3.62 -8.84 20.57
N GLN A 31 2.32 -9.05 20.40
CA GLN A 31 1.30 -8.75 21.43
C GLN A 31 1.47 -9.60 22.68
N SER A 32 1.99 -10.81 22.57
CA SER A 32 2.32 -11.69 23.71
C SER A 32 3.65 -11.36 24.41
N GLY A 33 4.40 -10.36 23.90
CA GLY A 33 5.70 -9.99 24.43
C GLY A 33 6.86 -10.89 23.95
N ALA A 34 6.61 -11.80 23.02
CA ALA A 34 7.68 -12.65 22.48
C ALA A 34 8.60 -11.86 21.56
N THR A 35 9.90 -12.08 21.68
CA THR A 35 10.93 -11.50 20.81
C THR A 35 11.24 -12.40 19.65
N ARG A 36 11.58 -11.82 18.49
CA ARG A 36 12.03 -12.53 17.30
C ARG A 36 13.32 -11.88 16.81
N ASP A 37 14.31 -12.69 16.45
CA ASP A 37 15.64 -12.24 16.06
C ASP A 37 16.04 -12.80 14.68
N SER A 38 15.04 -12.94 13.80
CA SER A 38 15.20 -13.60 12.49
C SER A 38 16.08 -12.82 11.51
N LEU A 39 16.17 -11.50 11.67
CA LEU A 39 17.01 -10.63 10.84
C LEU A 39 18.24 -10.10 11.61
N HIS A 40 18.74 -10.87 12.57
CA HIS A 40 19.95 -10.52 13.29
C HIS A 40 21.11 -10.21 12.32
N ASN A 41 21.81 -9.09 12.56
CA ASN A 41 22.91 -8.60 11.71
C ASN A 41 22.50 -8.28 10.25
N LYS A 42 21.21 -8.16 9.93
CA LYS A 42 20.74 -7.68 8.63
C LYS A 42 20.49 -6.18 8.66
N THR A 43 20.74 -5.54 7.53
CA THR A 43 20.57 -4.09 7.38
C THR A 43 19.65 -3.79 6.19
N LEU A 44 18.65 -2.96 6.45
CA LEU A 44 17.78 -2.37 5.43
C LEU A 44 18.19 -0.91 5.19
N ALA A 45 18.53 -0.54 3.97
CA ALA A 45 18.64 0.86 3.58
C ALA A 45 17.28 1.39 3.13
N MET A 46 16.86 2.54 3.65
CA MET A 46 15.59 3.19 3.31
C MET A 46 15.87 4.52 2.63
N ILE A 47 15.47 4.65 1.37
CA ILE A 47 15.63 5.89 0.57
C ILE A 47 14.27 6.56 0.45
N PHE A 48 14.15 7.79 0.97
CA PHE A 48 12.92 8.59 0.92
C PHE A 48 13.13 9.87 0.11
N GLU A 49 12.46 10.02 -1.01
CA GLU A 49 12.38 11.29 -1.75
C GLU A 49 11.16 12.12 -1.34
N LYS A 50 10.17 11.47 -0.69
CA LYS A 50 9.00 12.12 -0.09
C LYS A 50 8.95 11.86 1.42
N ALA A 51 8.43 12.81 2.17
CA ALA A 51 8.17 12.63 3.60
C ALA A 51 7.23 11.45 3.85
N SER A 52 7.50 10.66 4.87
CA SER A 52 6.65 9.54 5.26
C SER A 52 6.84 9.15 6.71
N THR A 53 5.87 9.41 7.55
CA THR A 53 5.90 9.00 8.96
C THR A 53 5.63 7.50 9.07
N ARG A 54 4.54 7.01 8.47
CA ARG A 54 4.10 5.61 8.59
C ARG A 54 5.09 4.61 8.00
N THR A 55 5.53 4.80 6.76
CA THR A 55 6.49 3.89 6.11
C THR A 55 7.82 3.88 6.82
N ARG A 56 8.33 5.05 7.22
CA ARG A 56 9.59 5.17 7.96
C ARG A 56 9.53 4.43 9.28
N THR A 57 8.48 4.72 10.07
CA THR A 57 8.32 4.11 11.40
C THR A 57 8.11 2.60 11.30
N SER A 58 7.26 2.12 10.39
CA SER A 58 6.94 0.70 10.29
C SER A 58 8.13 -0.16 9.83
N PHE A 59 8.92 0.30 8.85
CA PHE A 59 10.13 -0.42 8.45
C PHE A 59 11.24 -0.36 9.51
N ALA A 60 11.51 0.83 10.10
CA ALA A 60 12.53 0.96 11.12
C ALA A 60 12.20 0.14 12.38
N ALA A 61 10.96 0.25 12.89
CA ALA A 61 10.52 -0.54 14.02
C ALA A 61 10.46 -2.04 13.68
N GLY A 62 10.04 -2.39 12.45
CA GLY A 62 10.00 -3.77 11.97
C GLY A 62 11.38 -4.42 11.98
N MET A 63 12.39 -3.76 11.40
CA MET A 63 13.78 -4.23 11.44
C MET A 63 14.29 -4.41 12.88
N ALA A 64 14.08 -3.40 13.73
CA ALA A 64 14.51 -3.46 15.13
C ALA A 64 13.84 -4.62 15.89
N GLN A 65 12.54 -4.86 15.67
CA GLN A 65 11.79 -5.98 16.31
C GLN A 65 12.20 -7.36 15.79
N LEU A 66 12.85 -7.43 14.63
CA LEU A 66 13.40 -8.66 14.05
C LEU A 66 14.93 -8.80 14.29
N GLY A 67 15.54 -7.97 15.15
CA GLY A 67 16.97 -8.00 15.48
C GLY A 67 17.89 -7.38 14.43
N GLY A 68 17.32 -6.73 13.41
CA GLY A 68 18.07 -6.08 12.33
C GLY A 68 18.22 -4.56 12.53
N HIS A 69 18.80 -3.91 11.53
CA HIS A 69 19.06 -2.47 11.53
C HIS A 69 18.40 -1.81 10.31
N ALA A 70 17.94 -0.57 10.47
CA ALA A 70 17.47 0.26 9.39
C ALA A 70 18.32 1.52 9.27
N LEU A 71 18.78 1.82 8.06
CA LEU A 71 19.50 3.05 7.73
C LEU A 71 18.57 3.98 6.96
N ASP A 72 18.39 5.18 7.48
CA ASP A 72 17.59 6.22 6.83
C ASP A 72 18.48 7.10 5.97
N LEU A 73 18.36 6.95 4.65
CA LEU A 73 19.09 7.72 3.65
C LEU A 73 18.17 8.82 3.12
N SER A 74 18.18 9.99 3.77
CA SER A 74 17.43 11.15 3.29
C SER A 74 18.09 11.74 2.03
N PRO A 75 17.31 12.40 1.14
CA PRO A 75 17.86 13.05 -0.05
C PRO A 75 18.99 14.04 0.28
N ALA A 76 18.85 14.79 1.38
CA ALA A 76 19.87 15.75 1.81
C ALA A 76 21.22 15.09 2.12
N ASN A 77 21.24 13.81 2.47
CA ASN A 77 22.42 13.05 2.84
C ASN A 77 22.83 12.02 1.79
N SER A 78 22.13 11.98 0.64
CA SER A 78 22.41 11.03 -0.45
C SER A 78 23.08 11.73 -1.63
N GLN A 79 24.04 11.06 -2.26
CA GLN A 79 24.68 11.55 -3.50
C GLN A 79 23.70 11.56 -4.68
N MET A 80 22.60 10.80 -4.65
CA MET A 80 21.55 10.82 -5.64
C MET A 80 20.95 12.23 -5.83
N SER A 81 20.82 13.02 -4.77
CA SER A 81 20.38 14.42 -4.84
C SER A 81 21.39 15.34 -5.54
N ARG A 82 22.64 14.89 -5.70
CA ARG A 82 23.73 15.59 -6.35
C ARG A 82 24.02 15.08 -7.77
N GLY A 83 23.12 14.26 -8.33
CA GLY A 83 23.22 13.77 -9.70
C GLY A 83 23.92 12.41 -9.86
N GLU A 84 24.18 11.66 -8.77
CA GLU A 84 24.66 10.29 -8.89
C GLU A 84 23.57 9.43 -9.57
N PRO A 85 23.90 8.64 -10.60
CA PRO A 85 22.96 7.73 -11.24
C PRO A 85 22.34 6.75 -10.23
N VAL A 86 21.05 6.48 -10.38
CA VAL A 86 20.33 5.54 -9.51
C VAL A 86 20.94 4.13 -9.52
N THR A 87 21.49 3.74 -10.68
CA THR A 87 22.17 2.45 -10.86
C THR A 87 23.45 2.35 -10.07
N ASP A 88 24.24 3.43 -9.99
CA ASP A 88 25.50 3.44 -9.23
C ASP A 88 25.23 3.34 -7.73
N THR A 89 24.25 4.10 -7.23
CA THR A 89 23.79 4.00 -5.85
C THR A 89 23.30 2.56 -5.53
N SER A 90 22.58 1.92 -6.47
CA SER A 90 22.10 0.54 -6.32
C SER A 90 23.25 -0.46 -6.19
N LEU A 91 24.25 -0.37 -7.04
CA LEU A 91 25.44 -1.23 -7.03
C LEU A 91 26.22 -1.07 -5.71
N VAL A 92 26.47 0.19 -5.30
CA VAL A 92 27.18 0.48 -4.04
C VAL A 92 26.44 -0.05 -2.82
N LEU A 93 25.12 0.20 -2.71
CA LEU A 93 24.34 -0.29 -1.58
C LEU A 93 24.24 -1.82 -1.56
N SER A 94 24.23 -2.47 -2.72
CA SER A 94 24.22 -3.93 -2.82
C SER A 94 25.44 -4.60 -2.18
N GLU A 95 26.56 -3.90 -2.00
CA GLU A 95 27.75 -4.42 -1.32
C GLU A 95 27.72 -4.19 0.20
N MET A 96 26.76 -3.39 0.72
CA MET A 96 26.80 -2.92 2.11
C MET A 96 25.57 -3.33 2.92
N VAL A 97 24.42 -3.60 2.29
CA VAL A 97 23.15 -3.86 2.97
C VAL A 97 22.50 -5.15 2.47
N ASN A 98 21.45 -5.60 3.15
CA ASN A 98 20.76 -6.86 2.82
C ASN A 98 19.46 -6.65 2.06
N ALA A 99 18.92 -5.44 2.07
CA ALA A 99 17.78 -5.02 1.27
C ALA A 99 17.73 -3.49 1.15
N VAL A 100 17.03 -2.98 0.14
CA VAL A 100 16.79 -1.54 -0.05
C VAL A 100 15.30 -1.28 -0.21
N MET A 101 14.76 -0.29 0.48
CA MET A 101 13.42 0.22 0.27
C MET A 101 13.50 1.62 -0.34
N LEU A 102 12.77 1.84 -1.45
CA LEU A 102 12.66 3.15 -2.09
C LEU A 102 11.23 3.69 -1.97
N ARG A 103 11.12 4.96 -1.61
CA ARG A 103 9.90 5.75 -1.70
C ARG A 103 10.19 7.00 -2.52
N THR A 104 9.73 7.02 -3.74
CA THR A 104 10.05 8.03 -4.76
C THR A 104 8.78 8.43 -5.54
N HIS A 105 8.85 9.48 -6.36
CA HIS A 105 7.80 9.80 -7.31
C HIS A 105 7.80 8.81 -8.48
N SER A 106 8.93 8.65 -9.15
CA SER A 106 9.04 7.86 -10.38
C SER A 106 9.07 6.36 -10.10
N HIS A 107 8.07 5.63 -10.58
CA HIS A 107 8.04 4.17 -10.54
C HIS A 107 9.21 3.57 -11.36
N GLN A 108 9.53 4.17 -12.52
CA GLN A 108 10.65 3.74 -13.37
C GLN A 108 11.99 3.77 -12.62
N LYS A 109 12.20 4.75 -11.73
CA LYS A 109 13.40 4.81 -10.90
C LYS A 109 13.56 3.58 -10.00
N ILE A 110 12.45 3.03 -9.47
CA ILE A 110 12.49 1.80 -8.68
C ILE A 110 12.85 0.61 -9.55
N ILE A 111 12.29 0.54 -10.76
CA ILE A 111 12.61 -0.51 -11.74
C ILE A 111 14.09 -0.46 -12.12
N ASP A 112 14.61 0.72 -12.46
CA ASP A 112 16.02 0.91 -12.85
C ASP A 112 16.97 0.54 -11.69
N PHE A 113 16.61 0.90 -10.46
CA PHE A 113 17.37 0.53 -9.26
C PHE A 113 17.39 -1.00 -9.08
N ALA A 114 16.24 -1.65 -9.18
CA ALA A 114 16.10 -3.09 -9.00
C ALA A 114 16.81 -3.89 -10.10
N HIS A 115 16.83 -3.37 -11.34
CA HIS A 115 17.45 -4.05 -12.49
C HIS A 115 18.92 -4.42 -12.26
N VAL A 116 19.67 -3.58 -11.55
CA VAL A 116 21.11 -3.79 -11.28
C VAL A 116 21.38 -4.24 -9.85
N SER A 117 20.38 -4.21 -8.98
CA SER A 117 20.52 -4.55 -7.55
C SER A 117 20.83 -6.02 -7.36
N ARG A 118 21.79 -6.30 -6.46
CA ARG A 118 22.12 -7.67 -6.01
C ARG A 118 21.41 -8.08 -4.73
N VAL A 119 20.67 -7.15 -4.13
CA VAL A 119 19.87 -7.36 -2.93
C VAL A 119 18.39 -7.07 -3.22
N PRO A 120 17.44 -7.59 -2.41
CA PRO A 120 16.03 -7.26 -2.56
C PRO A 120 15.76 -5.76 -2.56
N VAL A 121 14.89 -5.33 -3.49
CA VAL A 121 14.38 -3.96 -3.59
C VAL A 121 12.89 -3.96 -3.29
N ILE A 122 12.46 -3.03 -2.45
CA ILE A 122 11.08 -2.89 -1.99
C ILE A 122 10.53 -1.53 -2.43
N ASN A 123 9.40 -1.54 -3.12
CA ASN A 123 8.65 -0.32 -3.41
C ASN A 123 7.89 0.14 -2.16
N GLY A 124 8.41 1.15 -1.48
CA GLY A 124 7.76 1.78 -0.32
C GLY A 124 6.59 2.69 -0.68
N LEU A 125 6.54 3.19 -1.89
CA LEU A 125 5.52 3.92 -2.65
C LEU A 125 6.16 4.56 -3.88
N SER A 126 5.45 4.54 -4.99
CA SER A 126 5.70 5.37 -6.18
C SER A 126 4.44 6.14 -6.58
N ASP A 127 4.53 6.97 -7.63
CA ASP A 127 3.38 7.61 -8.26
C ASP A 127 2.41 6.61 -8.92
N TYR A 128 2.87 5.40 -9.20
CA TYR A 128 2.09 4.37 -9.88
C TYR A 128 1.50 3.31 -8.95
N LEU A 129 2.21 2.87 -7.90
CA LEU A 129 1.80 1.78 -6.99
C LEU A 129 2.17 2.05 -5.52
N HIS A 130 1.43 1.38 -4.61
CA HIS A 130 1.74 1.31 -3.18
C HIS A 130 1.60 -0.12 -2.61
N PRO A 131 2.38 -1.10 -3.08
CA PRO A 131 2.18 -2.51 -2.78
C PRO A 131 2.30 -2.85 -1.29
N CYS A 132 3.16 -2.16 -0.54
CA CYS A 132 3.27 -2.33 0.91
C CYS A 132 2.00 -1.93 1.69
N GLN A 133 1.16 -1.05 1.13
CA GLN A 133 -0.13 -0.73 1.74
C GLN A 133 -1.10 -1.89 1.54
N LEU A 134 -1.14 -2.46 0.35
CA LEU A 134 -2.05 -3.56 0.05
C LEU A 134 -1.77 -4.82 0.89
N LEU A 135 -0.51 -5.08 1.24
CA LEU A 135 -0.21 -6.15 2.22
C LEU A 135 -0.90 -5.90 3.57
N ALA A 136 -0.90 -4.66 4.05
CA ALA A 136 -1.54 -4.32 5.33
C ALA A 136 -3.07 -4.32 5.23
N ASP A 137 -3.63 -3.87 4.11
CA ASP A 137 -5.07 -3.86 3.85
C ASP A 137 -5.61 -5.29 3.80
N MET A 138 -4.95 -6.16 3.04
CA MET A 138 -5.32 -7.57 2.92
C MET A 138 -5.10 -8.34 4.23
N GLN A 139 -4.03 -8.03 5.00
CA GLN A 139 -3.86 -8.57 6.36
C GLN A 139 -5.03 -8.17 7.25
N THR A 140 -5.43 -6.89 7.23
CA THR A 140 -6.53 -6.37 8.05
C THR A 140 -7.85 -7.04 7.70
N PHE A 141 -8.14 -7.17 6.40
CA PHE A 141 -9.31 -7.88 5.94
C PHE A 141 -9.29 -9.36 6.38
N MET A 142 -8.16 -10.03 6.22
CA MET A 142 -7.99 -11.44 6.61
C MET A 142 -8.18 -11.66 8.12
N GLU A 143 -7.70 -10.76 8.95
CA GLU A 143 -7.90 -10.82 10.42
C GLU A 143 -9.37 -10.71 10.82
N LEU A 144 -10.18 -9.96 10.07
CA LEU A 144 -11.56 -9.63 10.42
C LEU A 144 -12.60 -10.52 9.70
N ARG A 145 -12.31 -10.95 8.48
CA ARG A 145 -13.27 -11.57 7.56
C ARG A 145 -12.77 -12.85 6.90
N GLY A 146 -11.50 -13.22 7.08
CA GLY A 146 -10.88 -14.35 6.37
C GLY A 146 -10.35 -13.98 4.99
N ASP A 147 -10.18 -14.96 4.10
CA ASP A 147 -9.62 -14.73 2.75
C ASP A 147 -10.55 -13.80 1.95
N ILE A 148 -9.94 -12.80 1.27
CA ILE A 148 -10.68 -11.83 0.46
C ILE A 148 -11.22 -12.40 -0.86
N LYS A 149 -10.80 -13.60 -1.25
CA LYS A 149 -11.22 -14.24 -2.49
C LYS A 149 -12.76 -14.30 -2.59
N GLY A 150 -13.29 -13.78 -3.70
CA GLY A 150 -14.72 -13.71 -3.96
C GLY A 150 -15.47 -12.60 -3.23
N ALA A 151 -14.80 -11.80 -2.39
CA ALA A 151 -15.38 -10.60 -1.79
C ALA A 151 -15.60 -9.51 -2.84
N ARG A 152 -16.48 -8.55 -2.53
CA ARG A 152 -16.67 -7.32 -3.29
C ARG A 152 -16.03 -6.16 -2.54
N VAL A 153 -15.14 -5.44 -3.20
CA VAL A 153 -14.44 -4.24 -2.70
C VAL A 153 -14.91 -3.04 -3.51
N ALA A 154 -15.30 -1.96 -2.85
CA ALA A 154 -15.61 -0.69 -3.49
C ALA A 154 -14.44 0.29 -3.33
N TRP A 155 -13.93 0.78 -4.44
CA TRP A 155 -13.04 1.93 -4.51
C TRP A 155 -13.83 3.17 -4.89
N ILE A 156 -13.77 4.23 -4.07
CA ILE A 156 -14.48 5.48 -4.31
C ILE A 156 -13.48 6.62 -4.28
N GLY A 157 -13.33 7.36 -5.39
CA GLY A 157 -12.39 8.48 -5.46
C GLY A 157 -11.46 8.41 -6.69
N PRO A 158 -10.32 9.12 -6.69
CA PRO A 158 -9.44 9.21 -7.86
C PRO A 158 -8.77 7.88 -8.20
N GLY A 159 -8.53 7.66 -9.50
CA GLY A 159 -7.76 6.53 -10.02
C GLY A 159 -6.25 6.72 -9.84
N ASN A 160 -5.81 6.81 -8.60
CA ASN A 160 -4.41 7.07 -8.23
C ASN A 160 -3.60 5.77 -8.03
N ASN A 161 -2.38 5.89 -7.50
CA ASN A 161 -1.49 4.76 -7.22
C ASN A 161 -2.08 3.73 -6.24
N MET A 162 -2.94 4.15 -5.30
CA MET A 162 -3.65 3.22 -4.43
C MET A 162 -4.71 2.43 -5.20
N CYS A 163 -5.50 3.09 -6.05
CA CYS A 163 -6.45 2.44 -6.94
C CYS A 163 -5.75 1.42 -7.84
N ASN A 164 -4.63 1.80 -8.46
CA ASN A 164 -3.82 0.91 -9.29
C ASN A 164 -3.35 -0.34 -8.52
N SER A 165 -2.93 -0.17 -7.28
CA SER A 165 -2.53 -1.28 -6.41
C SER A 165 -3.72 -2.19 -6.06
N TYR A 166 -4.91 -1.63 -5.81
CA TYR A 166 -6.13 -2.44 -5.64
C TYR A 166 -6.50 -3.22 -6.89
N ILE A 167 -6.36 -2.64 -8.10
CA ILE A 167 -6.61 -3.32 -9.37
C ILE A 167 -5.71 -4.55 -9.52
N LYS A 168 -4.40 -4.41 -9.33
CA LYS A 168 -3.45 -5.54 -9.38
C LYS A 168 -3.73 -6.60 -8.33
N THR A 169 -4.09 -6.16 -7.11
CA THR A 169 -4.41 -7.08 -6.01
C THR A 169 -5.71 -7.84 -6.26
N ALA A 170 -6.71 -7.20 -6.88
CA ALA A 170 -7.98 -7.85 -7.23
C ALA A 170 -7.75 -9.02 -8.21
N ASP A 171 -6.93 -8.79 -9.24
CA ASP A 171 -6.56 -9.82 -10.19
C ASP A 171 -5.76 -10.95 -9.53
N LEU A 172 -4.79 -10.59 -8.68
CA LEU A 172 -3.92 -11.53 -7.98
C LEU A 172 -4.69 -12.42 -6.97
N LEU A 173 -5.60 -11.86 -6.19
CA LEU A 173 -6.26 -12.56 -5.08
C LEU A 173 -7.67 -13.05 -5.41
N GLY A 174 -8.26 -12.61 -6.52
CA GLY A 174 -9.55 -13.07 -7.02
C GLY A 174 -10.76 -12.50 -6.26
N PHE A 175 -10.74 -11.20 -5.94
CA PHE A 175 -11.91 -10.46 -5.46
C PHE A 175 -12.43 -9.48 -6.53
N THR A 176 -13.70 -9.10 -6.48
CA THR A 176 -14.26 -8.10 -7.38
C THR A 176 -13.97 -6.70 -6.86
N LEU A 177 -13.34 -5.86 -7.68
CA LEU A 177 -13.11 -4.45 -7.40
C LEU A 177 -14.08 -3.59 -8.23
N ALA A 178 -15.03 -2.96 -7.55
CA ALA A 178 -15.96 -1.98 -8.14
C ALA A 178 -15.37 -0.57 -7.94
N ILE A 179 -15.01 0.07 -9.05
CA ILE A 179 -14.36 1.39 -9.02
C ILE A 179 -15.38 2.46 -9.43
N SER A 180 -15.54 3.47 -8.60
CA SER A 180 -16.26 4.70 -8.94
C SER A 180 -15.33 5.89 -8.85
N CYS A 181 -14.96 6.41 -10.02
CA CYS A 181 -14.08 7.56 -10.21
C CYS A 181 -14.75 8.58 -11.13
N PRO A 182 -14.45 9.90 -11.01
CA PRO A 182 -14.75 10.87 -12.07
C PRO A 182 -14.00 10.53 -13.38
N ASP A 183 -14.57 10.90 -14.52
CA ASP A 183 -14.01 10.61 -15.85
C ASP A 183 -12.64 11.28 -16.09
N ASP A 184 -12.35 12.38 -15.41
CA ASP A 184 -11.11 13.14 -15.54
C ASP A 184 -9.94 12.60 -14.69
N VAL A 185 -10.21 11.63 -13.82
CA VAL A 185 -9.19 10.99 -12.96
C VAL A 185 -9.32 9.47 -12.90
N LEU A 186 -9.67 8.85 -14.02
CA LEU A 186 -9.74 7.38 -14.13
C LEU A 186 -8.37 6.72 -13.90
N PRO A 187 -8.34 5.48 -13.43
CA PRO A 187 -7.13 4.68 -13.36
C PRO A 187 -6.49 4.44 -14.73
N ASP A 188 -5.24 3.99 -14.74
CA ASP A 188 -4.51 3.64 -15.94
C ASP A 188 -5.31 2.69 -16.85
N ALA A 189 -5.56 3.10 -18.10
CA ALA A 189 -6.41 2.36 -19.03
C ALA A 189 -5.82 1.00 -19.45
N GLN A 190 -4.48 0.89 -19.52
CA GLN A 190 -3.82 -0.38 -19.84
C GLN A 190 -3.91 -1.35 -18.67
N LEU A 191 -3.78 -0.85 -17.46
CA LEU A 191 -3.95 -1.64 -16.24
C LEU A 191 -5.39 -2.14 -16.12
N LEU A 192 -6.40 -1.29 -16.31
CA LEU A 192 -7.80 -1.69 -16.33
C LEU A 192 -8.07 -2.79 -17.36
N ALA A 193 -7.56 -2.64 -18.58
CA ALA A 193 -7.75 -3.63 -19.65
C ALA A 193 -7.08 -4.97 -19.31
N SER A 194 -5.93 -4.97 -18.64
CA SER A 194 -5.19 -6.19 -18.28
C SER A 194 -5.83 -6.97 -17.12
N CYS A 195 -6.57 -6.31 -16.24
CA CYS A 195 -7.20 -6.88 -15.03
C CYS A 195 -8.73 -6.93 -15.10
N SER A 196 -9.31 -6.82 -16.29
CA SER A 196 -10.76 -6.66 -16.50
C SER A 196 -11.64 -7.81 -16.00
N ALA A 197 -11.08 -8.98 -15.73
CA ALA A 197 -11.83 -10.13 -15.20
C ALA A 197 -12.36 -9.92 -13.77
N ASN A 198 -11.68 -9.10 -12.98
CA ASN A 198 -11.99 -8.87 -11.56
C ASN A 198 -12.24 -7.39 -11.24
N VAL A 199 -12.26 -6.51 -12.25
CA VAL A 199 -12.41 -5.06 -12.08
C VAL A 199 -13.54 -4.55 -12.93
N GLU A 200 -14.42 -3.74 -12.33
CA GLU A 200 -15.54 -3.09 -13.00
C GLU A 200 -15.57 -1.60 -12.70
N LEU A 201 -15.82 -0.78 -13.71
CA LEU A 201 -16.14 0.63 -13.52
C LEU A 201 -17.63 0.77 -13.23
N SER A 202 -17.98 1.31 -12.08
CA SER A 202 -19.36 1.53 -11.64
C SER A 202 -19.86 2.90 -12.08
N GLY A 203 -21.12 2.98 -12.47
CA GLY A 203 -21.75 4.23 -12.92
C GLY A 203 -21.96 5.26 -11.82
N SER A 204 -21.88 4.86 -10.53
CA SER A 204 -21.96 5.76 -9.39
C SER A 204 -21.32 5.19 -8.13
N PRO A 205 -20.94 6.05 -7.13
CA PRO A 205 -20.47 5.59 -5.83
C PRO A 205 -21.46 4.64 -5.13
N GLU A 206 -22.76 4.89 -5.25
CA GLU A 206 -23.81 4.08 -4.64
C GLU A 206 -23.86 2.66 -5.24
N GLU A 207 -23.64 2.54 -6.55
CA GLU A 207 -23.57 1.25 -7.23
C GLU A 207 -22.34 0.46 -6.81
N ALA A 208 -21.18 1.11 -6.73
CA ALA A 208 -19.94 0.49 -6.28
C ALA A 208 -20.06 -0.04 -4.85
N CYS A 209 -20.65 0.76 -3.95
CA CYS A 209 -20.82 0.41 -2.53
C CYS A 209 -21.82 -0.74 -2.29
N ARG A 210 -22.72 -1.02 -3.23
CA ARG A 210 -23.80 -2.00 -3.04
C ARG A 210 -23.25 -3.39 -2.74
N GLN A 211 -23.59 -3.91 -1.53
CA GLN A 211 -23.13 -5.21 -1.04
C GLN A 211 -21.59 -5.37 -0.99
N ALA A 212 -20.83 -4.28 -0.97
CA ALA A 212 -19.39 -4.34 -0.79
C ALA A 212 -19.03 -4.87 0.62
N ASN A 213 -18.04 -5.74 0.72
CA ASN A 213 -17.50 -6.23 1.99
C ASN A 213 -16.42 -5.29 2.56
N LEU A 214 -15.83 -4.47 1.67
CA LEU A 214 -14.85 -3.45 1.99
C LEU A 214 -15.13 -2.21 1.15
N ILE A 215 -15.22 -1.03 1.79
CA ILE A 215 -15.18 0.26 1.13
C ILE A 215 -13.84 0.91 1.45
N THR A 216 -13.16 1.42 0.42
CA THR A 216 -11.89 2.11 0.56
C THR A 216 -11.82 3.34 -0.33
N THR A 217 -11.07 4.33 0.11
CA THR A 217 -10.79 5.59 -0.61
C THR A 217 -9.39 6.10 -0.27
N ASP A 218 -8.98 7.15 -0.94
CA ASP A 218 -7.74 7.88 -0.67
C ASP A 218 -7.98 9.39 -0.81
N VAL A 219 -7.02 10.19 -0.35
CA VAL A 219 -7.05 11.65 -0.49
C VAL A 219 -7.26 12.07 -1.93
N TRP A 220 -8.01 13.15 -2.14
CA TRP A 220 -8.32 13.65 -3.48
C TRP A 220 -7.10 14.26 -4.19
N ALA A 221 -6.22 14.93 -3.42
CA ALA A 221 -4.96 15.46 -3.94
C ALA A 221 -3.78 14.82 -3.20
N SER A 222 -2.86 14.23 -3.95
CA SER A 222 -1.62 13.70 -3.36
C SER A 222 -0.73 14.82 -2.84
N MET A 223 0.04 14.58 -1.78
CA MET A 223 0.99 15.55 -1.24
C MET A 223 1.96 16.01 -2.33
N GLY A 224 1.95 17.30 -2.66
CA GLY A 224 2.77 17.95 -3.70
C GLY A 224 2.05 18.26 -5.01
N GLU A 225 0.75 17.96 -5.15
CA GLU A 225 -0.10 18.26 -6.31
C GLU A 225 -1.14 19.35 -6.02
N GLU A 226 -0.84 20.25 -5.09
CA GLU A 226 -1.79 21.24 -4.56
C GLU A 226 -2.22 22.32 -5.57
N THR A 227 -1.57 22.43 -6.72
CA THR A 227 -1.84 23.50 -7.72
C THR A 227 -3.14 23.31 -8.52
N ASP A 228 -3.67 22.08 -8.62
CA ASP A 228 -4.96 21.78 -9.28
C ASP A 228 -6.06 21.40 -8.26
N GLY A 229 -5.80 21.58 -6.95
CA GLY A 229 -6.58 21.03 -5.85
C GLY A 229 -8.05 21.46 -5.83
N GLU A 230 -8.39 22.72 -6.12
CA GLU A 230 -9.79 23.20 -6.08
C GLU A 230 -10.64 22.56 -7.20
N ARG A 231 -10.14 22.50 -8.43
CA ARG A 231 -10.86 21.89 -9.56
C ARG A 231 -11.05 20.40 -9.37
N LEU A 232 -10.02 19.71 -8.87
CA LEU A 232 -10.07 18.29 -8.57
C LEU A 232 -11.02 17.99 -7.41
N ALA A 233 -11.02 18.84 -6.38
CA ALA A 233 -11.94 18.71 -5.25
C ALA A 233 -13.42 18.85 -5.70
N ASP A 234 -13.74 19.75 -6.64
CA ASP A 234 -15.09 19.91 -7.14
C ASP A 234 -15.59 18.69 -7.92
N SER A 235 -14.75 18.06 -8.76
CA SER A 235 -15.10 16.83 -9.50
C SER A 235 -15.23 15.63 -8.55
N LEU A 236 -14.45 15.57 -7.48
CA LEU A 236 -14.42 14.48 -6.51
C LEU A 236 -15.47 14.63 -5.38
N ARG A 237 -16.03 15.83 -5.15
CA ARG A 237 -17.05 16.04 -4.11
C ARG A 237 -18.22 15.06 -4.15
N PRO A 238 -18.77 14.66 -5.34
CA PRO A 238 -19.79 13.60 -5.43
C PRO A 238 -19.30 12.21 -5.01
N TYR A 239 -17.98 12.01 -4.85
CA TYR A 239 -17.34 10.73 -4.52
C TYR A 239 -16.86 10.66 -3.06
N GLN A 240 -17.36 11.55 -2.18
CA GLN A 240 -17.10 11.47 -0.75
C GLN A 240 -17.72 10.19 -0.16
N VAL A 241 -16.98 9.42 0.63
CA VAL A 241 -17.55 8.29 1.38
C VAL A 241 -18.23 8.81 2.64
N ASP A 242 -19.55 8.67 2.67
CA ASP A 242 -20.43 9.08 3.76
C ASP A 242 -21.19 7.88 4.36
N GLN A 243 -21.93 8.12 5.44
CA GLN A 243 -22.71 7.09 6.12
C GLN A 243 -23.80 6.49 5.23
N ALA A 244 -24.39 7.26 4.30
CA ALA A 244 -25.42 6.76 3.40
C ALA A 244 -24.85 5.70 2.43
N ARG A 245 -23.64 5.91 1.93
CA ARG A 245 -22.91 4.94 1.08
C ARG A 245 -22.48 3.73 1.86
N LEU A 246 -21.97 3.93 3.09
CA LEU A 246 -21.57 2.82 3.97
C LEU A 246 -22.76 1.90 4.30
N GLN A 247 -23.98 2.43 4.43
CA GLN A 247 -25.21 1.66 4.66
C GLN A 247 -25.65 0.81 3.46
N LEU A 248 -25.17 1.08 2.23
CA LEU A 248 -25.44 0.25 1.05
C LEU A 248 -24.57 -1.00 0.99
N ALA A 249 -23.47 -1.02 1.74
CA ALA A 249 -22.56 -2.15 1.80
C ALA A 249 -23.16 -3.34 2.56
N ALA A 250 -22.45 -4.45 2.59
CA ALA A 250 -22.81 -5.59 3.41
C ALA A 250 -22.86 -5.18 4.90
N SER A 251 -23.75 -5.79 5.69
CA SER A 251 -23.98 -5.42 7.08
C SER A 251 -22.72 -5.53 7.96
N ASP A 252 -21.78 -6.35 7.56
CA ASP A 252 -20.49 -6.57 8.21
C ASP A 252 -19.31 -5.93 7.45
N ALA A 253 -19.58 -5.05 6.49
CA ALA A 253 -18.57 -4.34 5.72
C ALA A 253 -17.65 -3.51 6.63
N VAL A 254 -16.39 -3.39 6.22
CA VAL A 254 -15.40 -2.54 6.88
C VAL A 254 -15.01 -1.37 5.98
N PHE A 255 -14.63 -0.25 6.60
CA PHE A 255 -14.06 0.90 5.93
C PHE A 255 -12.55 0.97 6.17
N MET A 256 -11.78 1.18 5.09
CA MET A 256 -10.31 1.35 5.11
C MET A 256 -9.88 2.64 4.42
N HIS A 257 -8.76 3.21 4.87
CA HIS A 257 -8.09 4.36 4.30
C HIS A 257 -6.60 4.32 4.61
N CYS A 258 -5.75 4.52 3.61
CA CYS A 258 -4.28 4.43 3.79
C CYS A 258 -3.68 5.52 4.69
N LEU A 259 -4.43 6.59 4.96
CA LEU A 259 -4.03 7.78 5.73
C LEU A 259 -2.83 8.54 5.12
N PRO A 260 -2.76 9.88 5.26
CA PRO A 260 -3.67 10.73 6.05
C PRO A 260 -5.04 10.83 5.41
N ALA A 261 -6.07 11.20 6.18
CA ALA A 261 -7.41 11.43 5.68
C ALA A 261 -7.88 12.86 5.98
N HIS A 262 -8.64 13.46 5.05
CA HIS A 262 -9.22 14.78 5.19
C HIS A 262 -10.72 14.65 5.45
N ARG A 263 -11.10 14.65 6.75
CA ARG A 263 -12.51 14.60 7.15
C ARG A 263 -13.31 15.75 6.56
N GLY A 264 -14.39 15.40 5.85
CA GLY A 264 -15.22 16.35 5.14
C GLY A 264 -14.85 16.53 3.65
N GLU A 265 -13.75 15.92 3.21
CA GLU A 265 -13.35 15.78 1.81
C GLU A 265 -13.69 14.36 1.31
N GLU A 266 -12.70 13.47 1.15
CA GLU A 266 -12.91 12.12 0.62
C GLU A 266 -13.73 11.21 1.55
N VAL A 267 -13.79 11.51 2.83
CA VAL A 267 -14.54 10.75 3.83
C VAL A 267 -15.13 11.66 4.91
N THR A 268 -16.33 11.35 5.38
CA THR A 268 -16.94 12.05 6.51
C THR A 268 -16.39 11.56 7.86
N ALA A 269 -16.47 12.42 8.88
CA ALA A 269 -15.95 12.09 10.21
C ALA A 269 -16.67 10.89 10.85
N ASP A 270 -17.98 10.77 10.67
CA ASP A 270 -18.81 9.68 11.20
C ASP A 270 -18.49 8.32 10.55
N VAL A 271 -17.97 8.31 9.32
CA VAL A 271 -17.47 7.08 8.68
C VAL A 271 -16.10 6.71 9.22
N ILE A 272 -15.11 7.61 9.13
CA ILE A 272 -13.73 7.26 9.50
C ILE A 272 -13.53 7.02 10.99
N ASP A 273 -14.34 7.67 11.82
CA ASP A 273 -14.31 7.51 13.29
C ASP A 273 -15.42 6.56 13.79
N GLY A 274 -16.21 5.97 12.88
CA GLY A 274 -17.31 5.06 13.19
C GLY A 274 -16.89 3.60 13.41
N ASP A 275 -17.84 2.77 13.88
CA ASP A 275 -17.60 1.37 14.28
C ASP A 275 -17.14 0.46 13.15
N GLN A 276 -17.50 0.75 11.91
CA GLN A 276 -17.08 -0.02 10.73
C GLN A 276 -15.68 0.38 10.23
N SER A 277 -15.11 1.46 10.74
CA SER A 277 -13.78 1.91 10.37
C SER A 277 -12.70 1.09 11.08
N VAL A 278 -11.79 0.55 10.28
CA VAL A 278 -10.65 -0.22 10.78
C VAL A 278 -9.31 0.43 10.44
N VAL A 279 -9.32 1.72 10.15
CA VAL A 279 -8.16 2.49 9.66
C VAL A 279 -6.97 2.46 10.63
N TRP A 280 -7.22 2.43 11.94
CA TRP A 280 -6.15 2.37 12.94
C TRP A 280 -5.51 0.98 13.03
N GLN A 281 -6.33 -0.08 12.92
CA GLN A 281 -5.83 -1.46 12.83
C GLN A 281 -5.05 -1.66 11.53
N GLN A 282 -5.57 -1.16 10.41
CA GLN A 282 -4.91 -1.16 9.10
C GLN A 282 -3.55 -0.45 9.16
N ALA A 283 -3.49 0.75 9.74
CA ALA A 283 -2.24 1.49 9.92
C ALA A 283 -1.22 0.74 10.78
N GLY A 284 -1.68 0.09 11.86
CA GLY A 284 -0.85 -0.76 12.72
C GLY A 284 -0.34 -2.01 12.01
N ASN A 285 -1.15 -2.60 11.14
CA ASN A 285 -0.79 -3.79 10.37
C ASN A 285 0.32 -3.52 9.33
N ARG A 286 0.58 -2.25 8.97
CA ARG A 286 1.76 -1.87 8.19
C ARG A 286 3.06 -2.41 8.80
N LEU A 287 3.18 -2.37 10.13
CA LEU A 287 4.34 -2.89 10.84
C LEU A 287 4.50 -4.40 10.62
N HIS A 288 3.44 -5.15 10.79
CA HIS A 288 3.48 -6.62 10.78
C HIS A 288 3.58 -7.18 9.36
N ALA A 289 2.85 -6.59 8.40
CA ALA A 289 2.96 -6.92 6.98
C ALA A 289 4.39 -6.69 6.45
N GLN A 290 5.00 -5.55 6.80
CA GLN A 290 6.37 -5.25 6.39
C GLN A 290 7.41 -6.13 7.08
N LYS A 291 7.21 -6.51 8.35
CA LYS A 291 8.07 -7.51 9.01
C LYS A 291 8.07 -8.83 8.25
N SER A 292 6.89 -9.32 7.90
CA SER A 292 6.74 -10.56 7.15
C SER A 292 7.35 -10.48 5.75
N LEU A 293 7.16 -9.36 5.04
CA LEU A 293 7.78 -9.11 3.75
C LEU A 293 9.32 -9.10 3.85
N LEU A 294 9.88 -8.46 4.88
CA LEU A 294 11.33 -8.42 5.11
C LEU A 294 11.90 -9.83 5.35
N GLU A 295 11.24 -10.65 6.17
CA GLU A 295 11.66 -12.05 6.36
C GLU A 295 11.61 -12.82 5.04
N PHE A 296 10.53 -12.69 4.27
CA PHE A 296 10.35 -13.38 2.99
C PHE A 296 11.42 -13.01 1.94
N LEU A 297 11.87 -11.76 1.94
CA LEU A 297 12.84 -11.28 0.95
C LEU A 297 14.30 -11.50 1.36
N ILE A 298 14.62 -11.45 2.66
CA ILE A 298 16.00 -11.44 3.17
C ILE A 298 16.47 -12.84 3.57
N LEU A 299 15.57 -13.73 3.97
CA LEU A 299 15.87 -15.11 4.36
C LEU A 299 15.71 -16.07 3.19
#